data_daa1097bdbb512cfdb1a04d54cd569d8
#
_entry.id   daa1097bdbb512cfdb1a04d54cd569d8
#
_cell.length_a   1.000
_cell.length_b   1.000
_cell.length_c   1.000
_cell.angle_alpha   90.00
_cell.angle_beta   90.00
_cell.angle_gamma   90.00
#
_symmetry.space_group_name_H-M   'P 1'
#
loop_
_entity.id
_entity.type
_entity.pdbx_description
1 polymer ?
#
loop_
_entity_poly.entity_id
_entity_poly.type
_entity_poly.pdbx_seq_one_letter_code
_entity_poly.pdbx_strand_id
1 'polypeptide(L)'
;AEIDSLECSSRRELKNLGIKTLIDLRASSEIGRQSPLQKGFNVVHIPLATGDMEGILKGIREEKIKSDTVYRMVERMNRILIDQYTKEYRQIFDILLDKNSYPVVIHCSSGKGRTGIVSALVLAALGINEDIIMEDYRLSNDYFNIPSASKYAYQLPARSQEAITTLFSAREDFLNAAKD
;
A
#
# COMPACT_ATOMS: atom_id res chain seq x y z
N ALA A 1 4.32 -2.70 -3.51
CA ALA A 1 5.41 -3.62 -3.87
C ALA A 1 6.58 -3.37 -2.93
N GLU A 2 7.18 -4.43 -2.43
CA GLU A 2 8.41 -4.32 -1.64
C GLU A 2 9.55 -3.90 -2.57
N ILE A 3 9.85 -2.61 -2.58
CA ILE A 3 10.95 -2.08 -3.40
C ILE A 3 12.31 -2.62 -2.88
N ASP A 4 12.40 -3.02 -1.62
CA ASP A 4 13.62 -3.60 -1.02
C ASP A 4 14.04 -4.94 -1.68
N SER A 5 13.07 -5.71 -2.18
CA SER A 5 13.29 -6.99 -2.85
C SER A 5 13.54 -6.86 -4.36
N LEU A 6 13.55 -5.63 -4.89
CA LEU A 6 13.82 -5.41 -6.30
C LEU A 6 15.23 -5.90 -6.68
N GLU A 7 15.29 -6.65 -7.78
CA GLU A 7 16.53 -7.05 -8.41
C GLU A 7 17.36 -5.84 -8.87
N CYS A 8 18.67 -6.02 -9.06
CA CYS A 8 19.57 -4.96 -9.50
C CYS A 8 19.12 -4.33 -10.83
N SER A 9 18.48 -5.10 -11.73
CA SER A 9 17.88 -4.64 -12.99
C SER A 9 16.79 -3.60 -12.75
N SER A 10 15.80 -3.91 -11.91
CA SER A 10 14.67 -3.02 -11.62
C SER A 10 15.10 -1.74 -10.88
N ARG A 11 16.12 -1.82 -10.02
CA ARG A 11 16.72 -0.60 -9.40
C ARG A 11 17.40 0.28 -10.45
N ARG A 12 18.03 -0.32 -11.46
CA ARG A 12 18.62 0.43 -12.57
C ARG A 12 17.54 1.12 -13.39
N GLU A 13 16.40 0.47 -13.62
CA GLU A 13 15.25 1.07 -14.31
C GLU A 13 14.72 2.29 -13.55
N LEU A 14 14.51 2.20 -12.23
CA LEU A 14 14.12 3.36 -11.43
C LEU A 14 15.11 4.52 -11.55
N LYS A 15 16.42 4.24 -11.57
CA LYS A 15 17.45 5.26 -11.81
C LYS A 15 17.38 5.85 -13.21
N ASN A 16 17.15 5.03 -14.23
CA ASN A 16 17.03 5.47 -15.62
C ASN A 16 15.79 6.35 -15.82
N LEU A 17 14.72 6.12 -15.08
CA LEU A 17 13.53 6.98 -15.00
C LEU A 17 13.80 8.29 -14.26
N GLY A 18 15.01 8.47 -13.73
CA GLY A 18 15.41 9.68 -13.02
C GLY A 18 14.77 9.84 -11.66
N ILE A 19 14.19 8.78 -11.07
CA ILE A 19 13.54 8.84 -9.75
C ILE A 19 14.52 9.42 -8.73
N LYS A 20 14.08 10.44 -8.01
CA LYS A 20 14.87 11.13 -6.98
C LYS A 20 14.43 10.74 -5.58
N THR A 21 13.12 10.76 -5.33
CA THR A 21 12.57 10.59 -4.00
C THR A 21 11.67 9.36 -3.93
N LEU A 22 11.86 8.57 -2.87
CA LEU A 22 11.02 7.44 -2.52
C LEU A 22 10.33 7.74 -1.19
N ILE A 23 9.01 7.80 -1.18
CA ILE A 23 8.23 7.93 0.05
C ILE A 23 7.80 6.52 0.48
N ASP A 24 8.38 6.05 1.59
CA ASP A 24 8.11 4.73 2.16
C ASP A 24 7.05 4.83 3.27
N LEU A 25 5.87 4.27 3.00
CA LEU A 25 4.72 4.30 3.91
C LEU A 25 4.66 3.09 4.86
N ARG A 26 5.63 2.18 4.81
CA ARG A 26 5.63 0.99 5.65
C ARG A 26 5.84 1.33 7.12
N ALA A 27 5.19 0.60 8.01
CA ALA A 27 5.48 0.68 9.43
C ALA A 27 6.94 0.23 9.71
N SER A 28 7.55 0.73 10.77
CA SER A 28 8.95 0.38 11.12
C SER A 28 9.15 -1.13 11.31
N SER A 29 8.12 -1.86 11.74
CA SER A 29 8.14 -3.32 11.86
C SER A 29 8.16 -4.07 10.53
N GLU A 30 7.76 -3.42 9.44
CA GLU A 30 7.74 -4.00 8.08
C GLU A 30 9.07 -3.78 7.32
N ILE A 31 9.95 -2.92 7.85
CA ILE A 31 11.23 -2.59 7.21
C ILE A 31 12.32 -3.47 7.83
N GLY A 32 13.03 -4.23 7.00
CA GLY A 32 14.21 -4.99 7.43
C GLY A 32 15.35 -4.07 7.92
N ARG A 33 16.26 -4.62 8.69
CA ARG A 33 17.38 -3.85 9.34
C ARG A 33 18.28 -3.08 8.36
N GLN A 34 18.26 -3.42 7.08
CA GLN A 34 19.00 -2.71 6.03
C GLN A 34 18.16 -2.69 4.76
N SER A 35 17.58 -1.52 4.44
CA SER A 35 17.01 -1.32 3.12
C SER A 35 18.12 -0.97 2.13
N PRO A 36 18.34 -1.77 1.07
CA PRO A 36 19.33 -1.45 0.05
C PRO A 36 18.97 -0.20 -0.77
N LEU A 37 17.78 0.36 -0.61
CA LEU A 37 17.29 1.54 -1.33
C LEU A 37 17.95 2.83 -0.89
N GLN A 38 18.50 2.90 0.33
CA GLN A 38 19.21 4.09 0.82
C GLN A 38 20.42 4.48 -0.04
N LYS A 39 20.91 3.55 -0.89
CA LYS A 39 22.01 3.84 -1.83
C LYS A 39 21.47 4.29 -3.18
N GLY A 40 21.29 5.59 -3.36
CA GLY A 40 21.05 6.21 -4.66
C GLY A 40 19.69 6.86 -4.87
N PHE A 41 18.85 6.95 -3.82
CA PHE A 41 17.59 7.70 -3.79
C PHE A 41 17.49 8.49 -2.49
N ASN A 42 16.75 9.59 -2.50
CA ASN A 42 16.31 10.24 -1.28
C ASN A 42 15.13 9.45 -0.72
N VAL A 43 15.35 8.64 0.31
CA VAL A 43 14.30 7.82 0.93
C VAL A 43 13.73 8.57 2.13
N VAL A 44 12.45 8.92 2.07
CA VAL A 44 11.72 9.56 3.16
C VAL A 44 10.73 8.55 3.74
N HIS A 45 10.95 8.18 5.00
CA HIS A 45 10.10 7.24 5.72
C HIS A 45 8.98 7.98 6.44
N ILE A 46 7.74 7.74 6.02
CA ILE A 46 6.52 8.32 6.61
C ILE A 46 5.57 7.15 6.93
N PRO A 47 5.70 6.54 8.11
CA PRO A 47 5.02 5.29 8.43
C PRO A 47 3.52 5.48 8.65
N LEU A 48 2.72 4.73 7.89
CA LEU A 48 1.29 4.56 8.08
C LEU A 48 1.03 3.13 8.57
N ALA A 49 0.84 2.95 9.88
CA ALA A 49 0.63 1.61 10.44
C ALA A 49 -0.80 1.10 10.18
N THR A 50 -0.93 -0.15 9.77
CA THR A 50 -2.20 -0.81 9.47
C THR A 50 -2.56 -1.92 10.48
N GLY A 51 -1.94 -1.91 11.66
CA GLY A 51 -2.16 -2.92 12.69
C GLY A 51 -1.36 -4.22 12.47
N ASP A 52 -1.78 -5.30 13.12
CA ASP A 52 -1.10 -6.59 13.09
C ASP A 52 -1.51 -7.41 11.85
N MET A 53 -0.89 -7.13 10.73
CA MET A 53 -1.13 -7.84 9.46
C MET A 53 -0.71 -9.32 9.54
N GLU A 54 0.36 -9.62 10.29
CA GLU A 54 0.84 -10.98 10.45
C GLU A 54 -0.16 -11.83 11.26
N GLY A 55 -0.72 -11.29 12.34
CA GLY A 55 -1.78 -11.92 13.12
C GLY A 55 -3.05 -12.17 12.30
N ILE A 56 -3.43 -11.23 11.43
CA ILE A 56 -4.57 -11.41 10.51
C ILE A 56 -4.30 -12.57 9.55
N LEU A 57 -3.15 -12.60 8.90
CA LEU A 57 -2.77 -13.68 7.98
C LEU A 57 -2.69 -15.03 8.68
N LYS A 58 -2.17 -15.08 9.91
CA LYS A 58 -2.16 -16.29 10.73
C LYS A 58 -3.57 -16.74 11.04
N GLY A 59 -4.45 -15.85 11.49
CA GLY A 59 -5.84 -16.15 11.78
C GLY A 59 -6.63 -16.68 10.57
N ILE A 60 -6.34 -16.18 9.38
CA ILE A 60 -6.92 -16.68 8.11
C ILE A 60 -6.41 -18.11 7.83
N ARG A 61 -5.11 -18.37 7.96
CA ARG A 61 -4.52 -19.71 7.73
C ARG A 61 -5.08 -20.74 8.69
N GLU A 62 -5.35 -20.35 9.92
CA GLU A 62 -5.94 -21.20 10.96
C GLU A 62 -7.49 -21.28 10.88
N GLU A 63 -8.10 -20.75 9.83
CA GLU A 63 -9.56 -20.67 9.60
C GLU A 63 -10.36 -19.97 10.72
N LYS A 64 -9.67 -19.19 11.57
CA LYS A 64 -10.28 -18.40 12.66
C LYS A 64 -10.88 -17.08 12.17
N ILE A 65 -10.35 -16.52 11.08
CA ILE A 65 -10.77 -15.26 10.48
C ILE A 65 -11.34 -15.54 9.09
N LYS A 66 -12.61 -15.20 8.88
CA LYS A 66 -13.34 -15.42 7.62
C LYS A 66 -13.34 -14.15 6.76
N SER A 67 -13.72 -14.28 5.49
CA SER A 67 -13.78 -13.21 4.49
C SER A 67 -14.59 -11.99 4.96
N ASP A 68 -15.76 -12.17 5.54
CA ASP A 68 -16.61 -11.09 6.06
C ASP A 68 -15.99 -10.34 7.25
N THR A 69 -15.22 -11.02 8.08
CA THR A 69 -14.45 -10.42 9.17
C THR A 69 -13.28 -9.62 8.61
N VAL A 70 -12.55 -10.18 7.63
CA VAL A 70 -11.48 -9.47 6.92
C VAL A 70 -12.00 -8.21 6.25
N TYR A 71 -13.17 -8.30 5.60
CA TYR A 71 -13.81 -7.16 4.95
C TYR A 71 -13.97 -5.98 5.93
N ARG A 72 -14.62 -6.23 7.09
CA ARG A 72 -14.80 -5.20 8.13
C ARG A 72 -13.48 -4.69 8.72
N MET A 73 -12.47 -5.57 8.83
CA MET A 73 -11.14 -5.16 9.30
C MET A 73 -10.49 -4.18 8.31
N VAL A 74 -10.56 -4.44 7.01
CA VAL A 74 -9.97 -3.57 5.98
C VAL A 74 -10.70 -2.22 5.91
N GLU A 75 -12.03 -2.19 5.97
CA GLU A 75 -12.81 -0.94 6.05
C GLU A 75 -12.35 -0.11 7.26
N ARG A 76 -12.30 -0.73 8.43
CA ARG A 76 -11.85 -0.05 9.66
C ARG A 76 -10.42 0.45 9.55
N MET A 77 -9.51 -0.33 8.97
CA MET A 77 -8.13 0.07 8.74
C MET A 77 -8.05 1.32 7.85
N ASN A 78 -8.84 1.39 6.79
CA ASN A 78 -8.84 2.52 5.89
C ASN A 78 -9.40 3.80 6.56
N ARG A 79 -10.45 3.69 7.39
CA ARG A 79 -10.91 4.82 8.22
C ARG A 79 -9.83 5.31 9.17
N ILE A 80 -9.18 4.40 9.90
CA ILE A 80 -8.07 4.74 10.80
C ILE A 80 -6.94 5.45 10.06
N LEU A 81 -6.61 4.99 8.83
CA LEU A 81 -5.57 5.62 8.02
C LEU A 81 -5.88 7.09 7.72
N ILE A 82 -7.13 7.44 7.46
CA ILE A 82 -7.51 8.84 7.23
C ILE A 82 -7.55 9.64 8.54
N ASP A 83 -8.18 9.10 9.58
CA ASP A 83 -8.45 9.84 10.82
C ASP A 83 -7.19 10.16 11.61
N GLN A 84 -6.20 9.26 11.61
CA GLN A 84 -5.09 9.34 12.57
C GLN A 84 -3.79 9.88 11.97
N TYR A 85 -3.65 9.97 10.64
CA TYR A 85 -2.38 10.27 9.98
C TYR A 85 -2.33 11.63 9.27
N THR A 86 -3.11 12.62 9.73
CA THR A 86 -3.14 13.97 9.15
C THR A 86 -1.75 14.62 9.06
N LYS A 87 -0.89 14.38 10.04
CA LYS A 87 0.49 14.95 10.06
C LYS A 87 1.35 14.32 8.98
N GLU A 88 1.24 13.01 8.83
CA GLU A 88 1.96 12.21 7.84
C GLU A 88 1.52 12.61 6.42
N TYR A 89 0.23 12.76 6.19
CA TYR A 89 -0.27 13.26 4.90
C TYR A 89 0.24 14.67 4.60
N ARG A 90 0.27 15.57 5.59
CA ARG A 90 0.85 16.90 5.40
C ARG A 90 2.31 16.80 4.96
N GLN A 91 3.13 15.96 5.59
CA GLN A 91 4.52 15.75 5.19
C GLN A 91 4.64 15.22 3.76
N ILE A 92 3.75 14.30 3.35
CA ILE A 92 3.72 13.79 1.98
C ILE A 92 3.43 14.94 1.00
N PHE A 93 2.42 15.77 1.29
CA PHE A 93 2.08 16.90 0.44
C PHE A 93 3.18 17.97 0.41
N ASP A 94 3.87 18.23 1.51
CA ASP A 94 5.02 19.15 1.55
C ASP A 94 6.13 18.68 0.60
N ILE A 95 6.41 17.35 0.54
CA ILE A 95 7.38 16.78 -0.41
C ILE A 95 6.87 16.93 -1.86
N LEU A 96 5.59 16.68 -2.10
CA LEU A 96 4.99 16.77 -3.43
C LEU A 96 4.89 18.21 -3.95
N LEU A 97 4.90 19.22 -3.07
CA LEU A 97 4.94 20.64 -3.44
C LEU A 97 6.37 21.12 -3.77
N ASP A 98 7.41 20.41 -3.34
CA ASP A 98 8.79 20.73 -3.69
C ASP A 98 9.17 20.16 -5.06
N LYS A 99 9.36 21.05 -6.04
CA LYS A 99 9.77 20.69 -7.41
C LYS A 99 11.10 19.93 -7.47
N ASN A 100 11.98 20.10 -6.49
CA ASN A 100 13.27 19.41 -6.45
C ASN A 100 13.14 17.94 -6.05
N SER A 101 12.04 17.55 -5.43
CA SER A 101 11.76 16.17 -5.02
C SER A 101 11.46 15.23 -6.20
N TYR A 102 11.04 15.78 -7.35
CA TYR A 102 10.57 15.00 -8.50
C TYR A 102 11.69 14.41 -9.35
N PRO A 103 11.46 13.25 -10.02
CA PRO A 103 10.27 12.37 -9.89
C PRO A 103 10.18 11.64 -8.55
N VAL A 104 8.96 11.48 -8.02
CA VAL A 104 8.66 10.86 -6.73
C VAL A 104 7.99 9.50 -6.93
N VAL A 105 8.38 8.51 -6.14
CA VAL A 105 7.65 7.23 -6.02
C VAL A 105 7.13 7.09 -4.60
N ILE A 106 5.84 6.77 -4.48
CA ILE A 106 5.18 6.47 -3.20
C ILE A 106 4.94 4.98 -3.13
N HIS A 107 5.36 4.34 -2.06
CA HIS A 107 5.18 2.90 -1.92
C HIS A 107 4.87 2.46 -0.48
N CYS A 108 4.29 1.27 -0.36
CA CYS A 108 4.16 0.53 0.88
C CYS A 108 4.56 -0.94 0.63
N SER A 109 4.12 -1.89 1.42
CA SER A 109 4.46 -3.32 1.21
C SER A 109 3.81 -3.91 -0.04
N SER A 110 2.49 -3.72 -0.23
CA SER A 110 1.76 -4.25 -1.40
C SER A 110 1.56 -3.22 -2.52
N GLY A 111 1.73 -1.93 -2.25
CA GLY A 111 1.44 -0.87 -3.21
C GLY A 111 -0.06 -0.65 -3.45
N LYS A 112 -0.94 -1.17 -2.60
CA LYS A 112 -2.40 -1.13 -2.77
C LYS A 112 -3.10 -0.24 -1.75
N GLY A 113 -3.24 -0.64 -0.49
CA GLY A 113 -4.04 0.05 0.51
C GLY A 113 -3.50 1.46 0.82
N ARG A 114 -2.40 1.56 1.54
CA ARG A 114 -1.79 2.85 1.93
C ARG A 114 -1.40 3.70 0.73
N THR A 115 -0.74 3.10 -0.24
CA THR A 115 -0.37 3.79 -1.49
C THR A 115 -1.61 4.26 -2.23
N GLY A 116 -2.64 3.43 -2.36
CA GLY A 116 -3.88 3.78 -3.04
C GLY A 116 -4.62 4.93 -2.36
N ILE A 117 -4.67 4.96 -1.02
CA ILE A 117 -5.26 6.09 -0.27
C ILE A 117 -4.48 7.39 -0.52
N VAL A 118 -3.14 7.34 -0.46
CA VAL A 118 -2.32 8.52 -0.76
C VAL A 118 -2.51 8.98 -2.19
N SER A 119 -2.52 8.07 -3.16
CA SER A 119 -2.79 8.39 -4.57
C SER A 119 -4.16 9.03 -4.74
N ALA A 120 -5.20 8.47 -4.11
CA ALA A 120 -6.55 9.02 -4.15
C ALA A 120 -6.62 10.45 -3.57
N LEU A 121 -5.94 10.72 -2.44
CA LEU A 121 -5.85 12.04 -1.85
C LEU A 121 -5.15 13.05 -2.78
N VAL A 122 -4.06 12.63 -3.43
CA VAL A 122 -3.33 13.48 -4.40
C VAL A 122 -4.21 13.79 -5.60
N LEU A 123 -4.85 12.78 -6.19
CA LEU A 123 -5.73 12.96 -7.34
C LEU A 123 -6.93 13.85 -6.98
N ALA A 124 -7.54 13.67 -5.80
CA ALA A 124 -8.61 14.51 -5.31
C ALA A 124 -8.16 15.97 -5.11
N ALA A 125 -6.97 16.19 -4.55
CA ALA A 125 -6.40 17.53 -4.38
C ALA A 125 -6.13 18.24 -5.73
N LEU A 126 -5.88 17.46 -6.79
CA LEU A 126 -5.75 17.96 -8.16
C LEU A 126 -7.11 18.17 -8.86
N GLY A 127 -8.22 17.93 -8.20
CA GLY A 127 -9.57 18.08 -8.75
C GLY A 127 -9.97 16.99 -9.74
N ILE A 128 -9.32 15.82 -9.69
CA ILE A 128 -9.67 14.69 -10.55
C ILE A 128 -11.02 14.11 -10.11
N ASN A 129 -11.83 13.71 -11.11
CA ASN A 129 -13.13 13.12 -10.89
C ASN A 129 -13.04 11.82 -10.09
N GLU A 130 -14.03 11.59 -9.24
CA GLU A 130 -14.09 10.43 -8.33
C GLU A 130 -14.07 9.09 -9.07
N ASP A 131 -14.76 8.99 -10.22
CA ASP A 131 -14.78 7.77 -11.03
C ASP A 131 -13.37 7.39 -11.52
N ILE A 132 -12.58 8.39 -11.92
CA ILE A 132 -11.19 8.20 -12.36
C ILE A 132 -10.30 7.79 -11.17
N ILE A 133 -10.50 8.41 -10.00
CA ILE A 133 -9.79 8.04 -8.78
C ILE A 133 -10.08 6.58 -8.40
N MET A 134 -11.33 6.17 -8.52
CA MET A 134 -11.75 4.81 -8.23
C MET A 134 -11.20 3.80 -9.25
N GLU A 135 -11.14 4.17 -10.53
CA GLU A 135 -10.53 3.37 -11.58
C GLU A 135 -9.03 3.17 -11.30
N ASP A 136 -8.29 4.24 -11.00
CA ASP A 136 -6.87 4.18 -10.62
C ASP A 136 -6.64 3.25 -9.43
N TYR A 137 -7.46 3.38 -8.38
CA TYR A 137 -7.37 2.50 -7.21
C TYR A 137 -7.56 1.02 -7.57
N ARG A 138 -8.55 0.71 -8.43
CA ARG A 138 -8.84 -0.67 -8.87
C ARG A 138 -7.77 -1.27 -9.76
N LEU A 139 -7.01 -0.47 -10.51
CA LEU A 139 -5.89 -0.94 -11.34
C LEU A 139 -4.87 -1.75 -10.52
N SER A 140 -4.75 -1.49 -9.22
CA SER A 140 -3.86 -2.26 -8.36
C SER A 140 -4.21 -3.76 -8.30
N ASN A 141 -5.44 -4.17 -8.62
CA ASN A 141 -5.82 -5.58 -8.70
C ASN A 141 -5.14 -6.30 -9.87
N ASP A 142 -4.91 -5.61 -10.98
CA ASP A 142 -4.33 -6.18 -12.20
C ASP A 142 -2.82 -6.42 -12.06
N TYR A 143 -2.17 -5.62 -11.21
CA TYR A 143 -0.72 -5.66 -10.99
C TYR A 143 -0.31 -6.39 -9.70
N PHE A 144 -1.26 -6.73 -8.85
CA PHE A 144 -0.97 -7.40 -7.57
C PHE A 144 -1.17 -8.91 -7.68
N ASN A 145 -0.07 -9.64 -7.59
CA ASN A 145 -0.10 -11.10 -7.61
C ASN A 145 -0.31 -11.67 -6.19
N ILE A 146 -1.55 -12.03 -5.86
CA ILE A 146 -1.92 -12.61 -4.55
C ILE A 146 -1.11 -13.88 -4.22
N PRO A 147 -0.90 -14.85 -5.13
CA PRO A 147 -0.05 -16.02 -4.86
C PRO A 147 1.39 -15.68 -4.50
N SER A 148 1.96 -14.62 -5.08
CA SER A 148 3.30 -14.16 -4.72
C SER A 148 3.34 -13.42 -3.38
N ALA A 149 2.27 -12.72 -3.03
CA ALA A 149 2.14 -11.99 -1.76
C ALA A 149 1.85 -12.94 -0.58
N SER A 150 1.17 -14.04 -0.84
CA SER A 150 0.93 -15.11 0.12
C SER A 150 1.47 -16.42 -0.45
N LYS A 151 2.71 -16.75 -0.12
CA LYS A 151 3.49 -17.88 -0.67
C LYS A 151 2.75 -19.23 -0.74
N TYR A 152 1.60 -19.36 -0.07
CA TYR A 152 0.83 -20.60 0.04
C TYR A 152 -0.68 -20.39 -0.17
N ALA A 153 -1.12 -19.27 -0.71
CA ALA A 153 -2.56 -18.96 -0.81
C ALA A 153 -3.36 -20.08 -1.49
N TYR A 154 -2.85 -20.64 -2.59
CA TYR A 154 -3.50 -21.71 -3.33
C TYR A 154 -3.46 -23.09 -2.65
N GLN A 155 -2.67 -23.27 -1.59
CA GLN A 155 -2.62 -24.51 -0.79
C GLN A 155 -3.59 -24.49 0.39
N LEU A 156 -4.21 -23.34 0.64
CA LEU A 156 -5.14 -23.16 1.75
C LEU A 156 -6.54 -23.65 1.38
N PRO A 157 -7.38 -23.98 2.38
CA PRO A 157 -8.80 -24.24 2.16
C PRO A 157 -9.49 -23.08 1.44
N ALA A 158 -10.53 -23.36 0.64
CA ALA A 158 -11.24 -22.36 -0.17
C ALA A 158 -11.69 -21.13 0.63
N ARG A 159 -12.14 -21.32 1.87
CA ARG A 159 -12.54 -20.23 2.77
C ARG A 159 -11.40 -19.29 3.12
N SER A 160 -10.20 -19.85 3.34
CA SER A 160 -8.99 -19.07 3.62
C SER A 160 -8.51 -18.35 2.37
N GLN A 161 -8.62 -18.99 1.19
CA GLN A 161 -8.31 -18.34 -0.08
C GLN A 161 -9.22 -17.12 -0.33
N GLU A 162 -10.53 -17.25 -0.07
CA GLU A 162 -11.50 -16.16 -0.16
C GLU A 162 -11.13 -15.00 0.78
N ALA A 163 -10.80 -15.30 2.03
CA ALA A 163 -10.39 -14.31 3.01
C ALA A 163 -9.10 -13.58 2.61
N ILE A 164 -8.10 -14.29 2.07
CA ILE A 164 -6.87 -13.70 1.55
C ILE A 164 -7.18 -12.83 0.33
N THR A 165 -8.02 -13.30 -0.59
CA THR A 165 -8.44 -12.50 -1.75
C THR A 165 -9.11 -11.21 -1.30
N THR A 166 -10.01 -11.26 -0.31
CA THR A 166 -10.64 -10.07 0.27
C THR A 166 -9.61 -9.12 0.85
N LEU A 167 -8.63 -9.62 1.61
CA LEU A 167 -7.58 -8.81 2.23
C LEU A 167 -6.75 -8.04 1.20
N PHE A 168 -6.46 -8.68 0.07
CA PHE A 168 -5.58 -8.13 -0.97
C PHE A 168 -6.32 -7.57 -2.19
N SER A 169 -7.65 -7.48 -2.18
CA SER A 169 -8.40 -6.82 -3.25
C SER A 169 -8.49 -5.30 -3.02
N ALA A 170 -8.39 -4.53 -4.09
CA ALA A 170 -8.77 -3.12 -4.09
C ALA A 170 -10.26 -3.03 -4.46
N ARG A 171 -11.11 -2.81 -3.45
CA ARG A 171 -12.56 -2.72 -3.59
C ARG A 171 -13.01 -1.27 -3.40
N GLU A 172 -14.03 -0.86 -4.15
CA GLU A 172 -14.62 0.48 -4.03
C GLU A 172 -15.03 0.79 -2.58
N ASP A 173 -15.70 -0.15 -1.92
CA ASP A 173 -16.15 -0.01 -0.54
C ASP A 173 -14.98 0.32 0.41
N PHE A 174 -13.80 -0.23 0.14
CA PHE A 174 -12.61 0.02 0.97
C PHE A 174 -12.07 1.45 0.82
N LEU A 175 -12.12 2.00 -0.40
CA LEU A 175 -11.73 3.39 -0.61
C LEU A 175 -12.85 4.33 -0.12
N ASN A 176 -14.13 3.98 -0.31
CA ASN A 176 -15.26 4.76 0.18
C ASN A 176 -15.27 4.83 1.72
N ALA A 177 -14.91 3.73 2.40
CA ALA A 177 -14.77 3.74 3.86
C ALA A 177 -13.71 4.74 4.38
N ALA A 178 -12.80 5.20 3.53
CA ALA A 178 -11.84 6.25 3.84
C ALA A 178 -12.37 7.68 3.61
N LYS A 179 -13.59 7.83 3.04
CA LYS A 179 -14.21 9.14 2.79
C LYS A 179 -15.22 9.53 3.88
N ASP A 180 -15.86 8.52 4.52
CA ASP A 180 -16.85 8.67 5.58
C ASP A 180 -16.18 8.96 6.94
#